data_ddf67b98707da5967e9e6e503e22a7a6
#
_entry.id   ddf67b98707da5967e9e6e503e22a7a6
#
_cell.length_a   1.000
_cell.length_b   1.000
_cell.length_c   1.000
_cell.angle_alpha   90.00
_cell.angle_beta   90.00
_cell.angle_gamma   90.00
#
_symmetry.space_group_name_H-M   'P 1'
#
loop_
_entity.id
_entity.type
_entity.pdbx_description
1 polymer ?
#
loop_
_entity_poly.entity_id
_entity_poly.type
_entity_poly.pdbx_seq_one_letter_code
_entity_poly.pdbx_strand_id
1 'polypeptide(L)'
;MPDSGKTGWDKAAIILQPVGGLLTALAVALVGILGSNYLERNRQEEAKHRQQAEAQDARLKLYTELMSRREQADTALREDMFKSIVGTFLKAPTTELDQKVFSLELLAYNFHESLELAPLFKHLRREVEQSSKPPKEKAEYVKRLERAAQEVAGKQIEILHESGTSEENGLDLQDFPLMGKRVFDKCLPLHSEDSKPGNAAKRERCLFVDVIDKDMQAQALRIRLVSNTPEGESVDQLFWLDFYDLPMVDNTRLSHDQRFAVVLRRFSETGATLAFVYFPGSHAGLKDKPFYDEMLHQLELTSDGEGQAKEH
;
A
#
# COMPACT_ATOMS: atom_id res chain seq x y z
N MET A 1 76.71 62.47 52.82
CA MET A 1 75.41 61.87 52.54
C MET A 1 75.58 60.81 51.45
N PRO A 2 75.40 59.52 51.71
CA PRO A 2 75.65 58.53 50.74
C PRO A 2 74.41 58.36 49.82
N ASP A 3 74.71 58.33 48.56
CA ASP A 3 73.77 58.09 47.44
C ASP A 3 73.26 56.65 47.50
N SER A 4 71.98 56.50 47.74
CA SER A 4 71.31 55.16 47.82
C SER A 4 71.11 54.59 46.42
N GLY A 5 72.10 53.80 46.01
CA GLY A 5 71.97 53.04 44.76
C GLY A 5 70.71 52.23 44.68
N LYS A 6 69.85 52.46 43.68
CA LYS A 6 68.67 51.68 43.38
C LYS A 6 69.03 50.21 43.19
N THR A 7 68.54 49.37 44.05
CA THR A 7 68.78 47.93 44.05
C THR A 7 68.20 47.28 42.80
N GLY A 8 68.83 46.22 42.28
CA GLY A 8 68.42 45.50 41.07
C GLY A 8 66.96 45.09 41.06
N TRP A 9 66.36 44.96 42.23
CA TRP A 9 64.94 44.68 42.44
C TRP A 9 64.01 45.82 42.04
N ASP A 10 64.40 47.09 42.27
CA ASP A 10 63.63 48.27 41.85
C ASP A 10 63.57 48.39 40.31
N LYS A 11 64.66 48.03 39.64
CA LYS A 11 64.73 48.02 38.18
C LYS A 11 63.93 46.88 37.59
N ALA A 12 63.85 45.70 38.23
CA ALA A 12 63.04 44.58 37.84
C ALA A 12 61.54 44.88 38.01
N ALA A 13 61.13 45.54 39.10
CA ALA A 13 59.77 45.95 39.34
C ALA A 13 59.23 46.95 38.27
N ILE A 14 60.05 47.87 37.83
CA ILE A 14 59.68 48.88 36.80
C ILE A 14 59.47 48.23 35.43
N ILE A 15 60.17 47.12 35.14
CA ILE A 15 60.00 46.40 33.87
C ILE A 15 58.86 45.35 33.97
N LEU A 16 58.69 44.71 35.14
CA LEU A 16 57.65 43.66 35.30
C LEU A 16 56.22 44.20 35.31
N GLN A 17 56.07 45.47 35.81
CA GLN A 17 54.74 46.07 35.92
C GLN A 17 54.03 46.30 34.57
N PRO A 18 54.67 46.85 33.53
CA PRO A 18 54.08 46.98 32.21
C PRO A 18 53.93 45.62 31.50
N VAL A 19 54.84 44.64 31.74
CA VAL A 19 54.73 43.28 31.15
C VAL A 19 53.55 42.52 31.72
N GLY A 20 53.27 42.67 33.03
CA GLY A 20 52.07 42.06 33.65
C GLY A 20 50.76 42.57 33.04
N GLY A 21 50.68 43.88 32.81
CA GLY A 21 49.50 44.49 32.15
C GLY A 21 49.30 44.02 30.71
N LEU A 22 50.43 43.89 29.98
CA LEU A 22 50.36 43.38 28.58
C LEU A 22 49.90 41.87 28.48
N LEU A 23 50.41 41.05 29.39
CA LEU A 23 50.02 39.66 29.50
C LEU A 23 48.55 39.52 29.87
N THR A 24 48.04 40.34 30.79
CA THR A 24 46.61 40.33 31.17
C THR A 24 45.75 40.79 30.01
N ALA A 25 46.12 41.83 29.29
CA ALA A 25 45.39 42.28 28.11
C ALA A 25 45.36 41.22 27.00
N LEU A 26 46.47 40.49 26.80
CA LEU A 26 46.59 39.43 25.81
C LEU A 26 45.74 38.21 26.21
N ALA A 27 45.75 37.89 27.51
CA ALA A 27 44.89 36.81 28.02
C ALA A 27 43.39 37.11 27.86
N VAL A 28 42.98 38.35 28.17
CA VAL A 28 41.57 38.79 27.99
C VAL A 28 41.18 38.79 26.49
N ALA A 29 42.08 39.27 25.62
CA ALA A 29 41.83 39.21 24.17
C ALA A 29 41.69 37.78 23.63
N LEU A 30 42.55 36.84 24.09
CA LEU A 30 42.50 35.43 23.74
C LEU A 30 41.18 34.77 24.19
N VAL A 31 40.77 35.00 25.43
CA VAL A 31 39.51 34.52 25.99
C VAL A 31 38.32 35.10 25.20
N GLY A 32 38.38 36.38 24.84
CA GLY A 32 37.34 37.02 24.02
C GLY A 32 37.21 36.39 22.61
N ILE A 33 38.34 36.16 21.95
CA ILE A 33 38.36 35.52 20.62
C ILE A 33 37.88 34.05 20.67
N LEU A 34 38.36 33.30 21.65
CA LEU A 34 37.95 31.90 21.81
C LEU A 34 36.47 31.78 22.18
N GLY A 35 35.99 32.65 23.09
CA GLY A 35 34.59 32.71 23.49
C GLY A 35 33.66 33.12 22.33
N SER A 36 34.10 34.14 21.55
CA SER A 36 33.34 34.53 20.35
C SER A 36 33.24 33.43 19.30
N ASN A 37 34.36 32.77 19.01
CA ASN A 37 34.38 31.66 18.05
C ASN A 37 33.56 30.47 18.52
N TYR A 38 33.56 30.19 19.82
CA TYR A 38 32.73 29.11 20.39
C TYR A 38 31.24 29.44 20.30
N LEU A 39 30.83 30.64 20.65
CA LEU A 39 29.45 31.11 20.55
C LEU A 39 28.97 31.15 19.10
N GLU A 40 29.83 31.53 18.17
CA GLU A 40 29.48 31.58 16.75
C GLU A 40 29.28 30.19 16.13
N ARG A 41 30.11 29.21 16.52
CA ARG A 41 29.92 27.80 16.13
C ARG A 41 28.61 27.23 16.67
N ASN A 42 28.30 27.41 17.95
CA ASN A 42 27.05 26.95 18.54
C ASN A 42 25.83 27.59 17.85
N ARG A 43 25.90 28.90 17.55
CA ARG A 43 24.80 29.55 16.79
C ARG A 43 24.63 29.01 15.38
N GLN A 44 25.73 28.66 14.71
CA GLN A 44 25.68 28.08 13.39
C GLN A 44 25.09 26.62 13.42
N GLU A 45 25.43 25.86 14.44
CA GLU A 45 24.86 24.53 14.64
C GLU A 45 23.37 24.60 14.96
N GLU A 46 22.94 25.46 15.87
CA GLU A 46 21.53 25.69 16.16
C GLU A 46 20.77 26.21 14.93
N ALA A 47 21.34 27.09 14.13
CA ALA A 47 20.72 27.55 12.90
C ALA A 47 20.55 26.44 11.87
N LYS A 48 21.54 25.55 11.74
CA LYS A 48 21.44 24.37 10.87
C LYS A 48 20.35 23.39 11.35
N HIS A 49 20.28 23.12 12.66
CA HIS A 49 19.23 22.29 13.24
C HIS A 49 17.85 22.88 13.03
N ARG A 50 17.68 24.20 13.21
CA ARG A 50 16.40 24.87 12.93
C ARG A 50 16.03 24.79 11.45
N GLN A 51 16.96 25.02 10.54
CA GLN A 51 16.71 24.87 9.10
C GLN A 51 16.35 23.45 8.70
N GLN A 52 16.98 22.45 9.29
CA GLN A 52 16.64 21.04 9.04
C GLN A 52 15.24 20.70 9.56
N ALA A 53 14.91 21.15 10.79
CA ALA A 53 13.57 20.95 11.35
C ALA A 53 12.48 21.65 10.52
N GLU A 54 12.71 22.91 10.12
CA GLU A 54 11.79 23.66 9.25
C GLU A 54 11.62 22.99 7.87
N ALA A 55 12.70 22.44 7.31
CA ALA A 55 12.63 21.71 6.04
C ALA A 55 11.86 20.38 6.17
N GLN A 56 12.00 19.68 7.29
CA GLN A 56 11.23 18.47 7.59
C GLN A 56 9.74 18.81 7.78
N ASP A 57 9.43 19.82 8.56
CA ASP A 57 8.05 20.30 8.76
C ASP A 57 7.41 20.75 7.45
N ALA A 58 8.16 21.44 6.60
CA ALA A 58 7.66 21.84 5.28
C ALA A 58 7.37 20.63 4.37
N ARG A 59 8.23 19.60 4.41
CA ARG A 59 8.01 18.35 3.67
C ARG A 59 6.77 17.60 4.19
N LEU A 60 6.62 17.49 5.52
CA LEU A 60 5.45 16.88 6.15
C LEU A 60 4.16 17.60 5.78
N LYS A 61 4.16 18.94 5.86
CA LYS A 61 3.00 19.75 5.46
C LYS A 61 2.64 19.56 3.99
N LEU A 62 3.65 19.59 3.10
CA LEU A 62 3.43 19.35 1.67
C LEU A 62 2.89 17.95 1.41
N TYR A 63 3.44 16.93 2.07
CA TYR A 63 2.97 15.57 1.95
C TYR A 63 1.51 15.43 2.42
N THR A 64 1.20 15.98 3.60
CA THR A 64 -0.17 15.98 4.15
C THR A 64 -1.16 16.71 3.24
N GLU A 65 -0.74 17.84 2.66
CA GLU A 65 -1.58 18.58 1.71
C GLU A 65 -1.81 17.79 0.41
N LEU A 66 -0.78 17.16 -0.13
CA LEU A 66 -0.90 16.32 -1.33
C LEU A 66 -1.80 15.12 -1.08
N MET A 67 -1.69 14.48 0.08
CA MET A 67 -2.55 13.36 0.46
C MET A 67 -3.99 13.79 0.65
N SER A 68 -4.24 14.92 1.33
CA SER A 68 -5.59 15.48 1.48
C SER A 68 -6.22 15.85 0.14
N ARG A 69 -5.47 16.46 -0.76
CA ARG A 69 -5.94 16.77 -2.12
C ARG A 69 -6.25 15.52 -2.93
N ARG A 70 -5.41 14.48 -2.79
CA ARG A 70 -5.65 13.19 -3.45
C ARG A 70 -6.92 12.53 -2.91
N GLU A 71 -7.12 12.53 -1.60
CA GLU A 71 -8.32 11.98 -0.96
C GLU A 71 -9.58 12.74 -1.37
N GLN A 72 -9.52 14.07 -1.45
CA GLN A 72 -10.62 14.89 -1.97
C GLN A 72 -10.92 14.58 -3.45
N ALA A 73 -9.88 14.42 -4.28
CA ALA A 73 -10.05 14.06 -5.68
C ALA A 73 -10.64 12.65 -5.84
N ASP A 74 -10.17 11.67 -5.04
CA ASP A 74 -10.69 10.31 -5.03
C ASP A 74 -12.16 10.29 -4.56
N THR A 75 -12.52 11.10 -3.57
CA THR A 75 -13.90 11.23 -3.08
C THR A 75 -14.83 11.86 -4.13
N ALA A 76 -14.39 12.94 -4.78
CA ALA A 76 -15.15 13.59 -5.85
C ALA A 76 -15.34 12.63 -7.05
N LEU A 77 -14.29 11.91 -7.42
CA LEU A 77 -14.36 10.91 -8.49
C LEU A 77 -15.36 9.78 -8.15
N ARG A 78 -15.36 9.28 -6.92
CA ARG A 78 -16.33 8.26 -6.46
C ARG A 78 -17.77 8.80 -6.49
N GLU A 79 -17.98 10.05 -6.07
CA GLU A 79 -19.29 10.70 -6.11
C GLU A 79 -19.81 10.83 -7.55
N ASP A 80 -18.98 11.28 -8.48
CA ASP A 80 -19.35 11.42 -9.88
C ASP A 80 -19.60 10.05 -10.54
N MET A 81 -18.81 9.03 -10.22
CA MET A 81 -19.05 7.67 -10.66
C MET A 81 -20.35 7.10 -10.09
N PHE A 82 -20.63 7.32 -8.80
CA PHE A 82 -21.88 6.90 -8.19
C PHE A 82 -23.08 7.56 -8.86
N LYS A 83 -23.01 8.87 -9.14
CA LYS A 83 -24.06 9.59 -9.89
C LYS A 83 -24.26 9.00 -11.29
N SER A 84 -23.18 8.68 -11.98
CA SER A 84 -23.21 8.05 -13.30
C SER A 84 -23.86 6.66 -13.24
N ILE A 85 -23.49 5.84 -12.26
CA ILE A 85 -24.08 4.51 -12.04
C ILE A 85 -25.58 4.63 -11.76
N VAL A 86 -25.96 5.49 -10.81
CA VAL A 86 -27.37 5.73 -10.46
C VAL A 86 -28.17 6.22 -11.68
N GLY A 87 -27.57 7.15 -12.46
CA GLY A 87 -28.19 7.63 -13.69
C GLY A 87 -28.40 6.57 -14.75
N THR A 88 -27.41 5.74 -14.98
CA THR A 88 -27.41 4.73 -16.06
C THR A 88 -28.15 3.45 -15.69
N PHE A 89 -27.99 2.95 -14.47
CA PHE A 89 -28.47 1.60 -14.09
C PHE A 89 -29.75 1.64 -13.23
N LEU A 90 -29.94 2.69 -12.40
CA LEU A 90 -31.08 2.73 -11.46
C LEU A 90 -32.24 3.62 -11.91
N LYS A 91 -31.98 4.68 -12.68
CA LYS A 91 -33.01 5.66 -13.04
C LYS A 91 -33.56 5.52 -14.46
N ALA A 92 -32.94 4.75 -15.33
CA ALA A 92 -33.34 4.65 -16.73
C ALA A 92 -33.96 3.27 -17.07
N PRO A 93 -35.25 3.05 -16.79
CA PRO A 93 -35.94 1.80 -17.17
C PRO A 93 -36.05 1.64 -18.68
N THR A 94 -35.82 2.69 -19.46
CA THR A 94 -35.95 2.74 -20.92
C THR A 94 -34.61 2.64 -21.67
N THR A 95 -33.48 2.59 -20.94
CA THR A 95 -32.16 2.48 -21.60
C THR A 95 -32.02 1.13 -22.25
N GLU A 96 -31.67 1.11 -23.54
CA GLU A 96 -31.44 -0.13 -24.27
C GLU A 96 -30.35 -0.97 -23.61
N LEU A 97 -30.54 -2.27 -23.58
CA LEU A 97 -29.64 -3.22 -22.96
C LEU A 97 -28.19 -3.10 -23.48
N ASP A 98 -28.05 -2.80 -24.79
CA ASP A 98 -26.73 -2.60 -25.41
C ASP A 98 -26.00 -1.39 -24.83
N GLN A 99 -26.71 -0.29 -24.57
CA GLN A 99 -26.11 0.91 -23.93
C GLN A 99 -25.68 0.63 -22.50
N LYS A 100 -26.45 -0.18 -21.75
CA LYS A 100 -26.07 -0.58 -20.39
C LYS A 100 -24.82 -1.44 -20.38
N VAL A 101 -24.76 -2.44 -21.29
CA VAL A 101 -23.58 -3.31 -21.44
C VAL A 101 -22.36 -2.47 -21.82
N PHE A 102 -22.48 -1.58 -22.81
CA PHE A 102 -21.39 -0.70 -23.22
C PHE A 102 -20.93 0.24 -22.09
N SER A 103 -21.87 0.81 -21.34
CA SER A 103 -21.54 1.66 -20.18
C SER A 103 -20.79 0.89 -19.09
N LEU A 104 -21.19 -0.36 -18.83
CA LEU A 104 -20.47 -1.21 -17.87
C LEU A 104 -19.07 -1.61 -18.36
N GLU A 105 -18.92 -1.89 -19.65
CA GLU A 105 -17.61 -2.13 -20.28
C GLU A 105 -16.69 -0.92 -20.09
N LEU A 106 -17.19 0.31 -20.36
CA LEU A 106 -16.41 1.54 -20.15
C LEU A 106 -16.03 1.76 -18.68
N LEU A 107 -16.98 1.52 -17.76
CA LEU A 107 -16.68 1.58 -16.32
C LEU A 107 -15.61 0.57 -15.91
N ALA A 108 -15.75 -0.67 -16.41
CA ALA A 108 -14.82 -1.74 -16.07
C ALA A 108 -13.41 -1.43 -16.58
N TYR A 109 -13.25 -0.97 -17.82
CA TYR A 109 -11.93 -0.68 -18.38
C TYR A 109 -11.24 0.53 -17.75
N ASN A 110 -11.99 1.51 -17.25
CA ASN A 110 -11.40 2.76 -16.76
C ASN A 110 -11.33 2.85 -15.23
N PHE A 111 -12.16 2.08 -14.49
CA PHE A 111 -12.32 2.27 -13.04
C PHE A 111 -12.25 0.96 -12.24
N HIS A 112 -11.70 -0.09 -12.83
CA HIS A 112 -11.63 -1.41 -12.20
C HIS A 112 -10.80 -1.46 -10.91
N GLU A 113 -9.91 -0.50 -10.67
CA GLU A 113 -9.13 -0.43 -9.43
C GLU A 113 -9.88 0.30 -8.31
N SER A 114 -10.92 1.07 -8.66
CA SER A 114 -11.60 1.98 -7.73
C SER A 114 -13.01 1.55 -7.35
N LEU A 115 -13.64 0.70 -8.19
CA LEU A 115 -15.03 0.30 -8.04
C LEU A 115 -15.17 -1.22 -7.86
N GLU A 116 -16.09 -1.59 -6.97
CA GLU A 116 -16.59 -2.97 -6.88
C GLU A 116 -17.60 -3.21 -8.01
N LEU A 117 -17.14 -3.82 -9.09
CA LEU A 117 -17.94 -4.00 -10.31
C LEU A 117 -18.77 -5.28 -10.33
N ALA A 118 -18.41 -6.26 -9.50
CA ALA A 118 -19.12 -7.55 -9.46
C ALA A 118 -20.64 -7.41 -9.30
N PRO A 119 -21.20 -6.56 -8.41
CA PRO A 119 -22.65 -6.37 -8.29
C PRO A 119 -23.29 -5.83 -9.58
N LEU A 120 -22.61 -4.96 -10.32
CA LEU A 120 -23.13 -4.40 -11.57
C LEU A 120 -23.13 -5.43 -12.68
N PHE A 121 -22.07 -6.22 -12.82
CA PHE A 121 -22.01 -7.32 -13.77
C PHE A 121 -23.11 -8.36 -13.49
N LYS A 122 -23.26 -8.78 -12.23
CA LYS A 122 -24.28 -9.76 -11.79
C LYS A 122 -25.70 -9.23 -11.97
N HIS A 123 -25.93 -7.92 -11.74
CA HIS A 123 -27.21 -7.29 -11.98
C HIS A 123 -27.57 -7.29 -13.48
N LEU A 124 -26.62 -6.81 -14.31
CA LEU A 124 -26.86 -6.71 -15.75
C LEU A 124 -26.99 -8.08 -16.40
N ARG A 125 -26.24 -9.09 -15.97
CA ARG A 125 -26.42 -10.48 -16.42
C ARG A 125 -27.85 -10.96 -16.16
N ARG A 126 -28.37 -10.75 -14.95
CA ARG A 126 -29.78 -11.13 -14.63
C ARG A 126 -30.79 -10.35 -15.49
N GLU A 127 -30.54 -9.07 -15.75
CA GLU A 127 -31.42 -8.30 -16.64
C GLU A 127 -31.38 -8.84 -18.08
N VAL A 128 -30.23 -9.23 -18.59
CA VAL A 128 -30.08 -9.93 -19.89
C VAL A 128 -30.87 -11.22 -19.91
N GLU A 129 -30.72 -12.05 -18.89
CA GLU A 129 -31.41 -13.35 -18.78
C GLU A 129 -32.93 -13.21 -18.70
N GLN A 130 -33.43 -12.15 -18.02
CA GLN A 130 -34.86 -11.86 -17.89
C GLN A 130 -35.45 -11.11 -19.08
N SER A 131 -34.64 -10.55 -19.98
CA SER A 131 -35.10 -9.79 -21.14
C SER A 131 -35.92 -10.65 -22.11
N SER A 132 -36.72 -9.99 -22.94
CA SER A 132 -37.49 -10.64 -24.02
C SER A 132 -36.65 -10.98 -25.26
N LYS A 133 -35.32 -10.76 -25.22
CA LYS A 133 -34.41 -11.03 -26.34
C LYS A 133 -34.30 -12.51 -26.68
N PRO A 134 -34.03 -12.85 -27.95
CA PRO A 134 -33.78 -14.26 -28.37
C PRO A 134 -32.59 -14.87 -27.59
N PRO A 135 -32.60 -16.20 -27.35
CA PRO A 135 -31.53 -16.87 -26.61
C PRO A 135 -30.14 -16.61 -27.16
N LYS A 136 -29.98 -16.50 -28.47
CA LYS A 136 -28.71 -16.19 -29.12
C LYS A 136 -28.20 -14.81 -28.76
N GLU A 137 -29.03 -13.77 -28.77
CA GLU A 137 -28.66 -12.41 -28.39
C GLU A 137 -28.31 -12.34 -26.88
N LYS A 138 -29.09 -13.04 -26.03
CA LYS A 138 -28.76 -13.13 -24.60
C LYS A 138 -27.36 -13.72 -24.37
N ALA A 139 -27.04 -14.82 -25.07
CA ALA A 139 -25.73 -15.44 -24.97
C ALA A 139 -24.59 -14.50 -25.44
N GLU A 140 -24.84 -13.68 -26.47
CA GLU A 140 -23.86 -12.68 -26.94
C GLU A 140 -23.61 -11.61 -25.89
N TYR A 141 -24.64 -11.08 -25.22
CA TYR A 141 -24.48 -10.09 -24.14
C TYR A 141 -23.76 -10.69 -22.93
N VAL A 142 -24.13 -11.89 -22.49
CA VAL A 142 -23.46 -12.57 -21.38
C VAL A 142 -21.98 -12.77 -21.71
N LYS A 143 -21.67 -13.23 -22.93
CA LYS A 143 -20.28 -13.39 -23.39
C LYS A 143 -19.49 -12.08 -23.43
N ARG A 144 -20.12 -10.94 -23.77
CA ARG A 144 -19.49 -9.62 -23.70
C ARG A 144 -19.13 -9.25 -22.27
N LEU A 145 -20.08 -9.43 -21.33
CA LEU A 145 -19.85 -9.17 -19.91
C LEU A 145 -18.71 -10.02 -19.34
N GLU A 146 -18.72 -11.32 -19.62
CA GLU A 146 -17.68 -12.25 -19.18
C GLU A 146 -16.31 -11.87 -19.76
N ARG A 147 -16.26 -11.53 -21.06
CA ARG A 147 -15.02 -11.09 -21.70
C ARG A 147 -14.46 -9.82 -21.06
N ALA A 148 -15.29 -8.80 -20.84
CA ALA A 148 -14.86 -7.56 -20.20
C ALA A 148 -14.29 -7.82 -18.80
N ALA A 149 -14.96 -8.65 -17.99
CA ALA A 149 -14.49 -9.03 -16.67
C ALA A 149 -13.16 -9.81 -16.74
N GLN A 150 -13.03 -10.78 -17.65
CA GLN A 150 -11.81 -11.58 -17.83
C GLN A 150 -10.62 -10.73 -18.29
N GLU A 151 -10.83 -9.76 -19.20
CA GLU A 151 -9.79 -8.85 -19.67
C GLU A 151 -9.32 -7.93 -18.53
N VAL A 152 -10.25 -7.39 -17.75
CA VAL A 152 -9.92 -6.58 -16.56
C VAL A 152 -9.17 -7.42 -15.53
N ALA A 153 -9.66 -8.60 -15.19
CA ALA A 153 -8.99 -9.51 -14.26
C ALA A 153 -7.57 -9.85 -14.75
N GLY A 154 -7.40 -10.08 -16.06
CA GLY A 154 -6.11 -10.33 -16.66
C GLY A 154 -5.12 -9.19 -16.45
N LYS A 155 -5.53 -7.94 -16.74
CA LYS A 155 -4.71 -6.75 -16.51
C LYS A 155 -4.33 -6.58 -15.04
N GLN A 156 -5.29 -6.78 -14.13
CA GLN A 156 -5.01 -6.70 -12.70
C GLN A 156 -4.01 -7.77 -12.24
N ILE A 157 -4.11 -9.00 -12.73
CA ILE A 157 -3.15 -10.08 -12.43
C ILE A 157 -1.75 -9.70 -12.91
N GLU A 158 -1.60 -9.14 -14.11
CA GLU A 158 -0.31 -8.67 -14.64
C GLU A 158 0.32 -7.60 -13.74
N ILE A 159 -0.45 -6.58 -13.34
CA ILE A 159 0.00 -5.52 -12.42
C ILE A 159 0.41 -6.11 -11.07
N LEU A 160 -0.41 -7.00 -10.51
CA LEU A 160 -0.16 -7.62 -9.21
C LEU A 160 1.03 -8.60 -9.25
N HIS A 161 1.30 -9.20 -10.40
CA HIS A 161 2.44 -10.11 -10.58
C HIS A 161 3.80 -9.38 -10.46
N GLU A 162 3.87 -8.10 -10.83
CA GLU A 162 5.10 -7.29 -10.69
C GLU A 162 5.53 -7.10 -9.23
N SER A 163 4.57 -7.06 -8.30
CA SER A 163 4.82 -6.81 -6.86
C SER A 163 4.58 -8.01 -5.97
N GLY A 164 4.04 -9.10 -6.53
CA GLY A 164 3.63 -10.29 -5.82
C GLY A 164 3.98 -11.58 -6.57
N THR A 165 3.22 -12.63 -6.28
CA THR A 165 3.31 -13.92 -6.99
C THR A 165 1.96 -14.31 -7.53
N SER A 166 1.94 -14.85 -8.75
CA SER A 166 0.73 -15.42 -9.34
C SER A 166 1.02 -16.80 -9.93
N GLU A 167 0.03 -17.68 -9.85
CA GLU A 167 0.10 -19.03 -10.40
C GLU A 167 -1.27 -19.45 -10.93
N GLU A 168 -1.31 -20.20 -12.02
CA GLU A 168 -2.55 -20.73 -12.56
C GLU A 168 -2.58 -22.26 -12.45
N ASN A 169 -3.70 -22.79 -11.98
CA ASN A 169 -3.94 -24.23 -11.89
C ASN A 169 -5.26 -24.63 -12.55
N GLY A 170 -5.23 -25.77 -13.25
CA GLY A 170 -6.40 -26.37 -13.87
C GLY A 170 -7.17 -27.28 -12.90
N LEU A 171 -8.48 -27.29 -13.02
CA LEU A 171 -9.39 -28.16 -12.29
C LEU A 171 -10.23 -28.94 -13.30
N ASP A 172 -10.22 -30.28 -13.20
CA ASP A 172 -11.15 -31.13 -13.90
C ASP A 172 -12.52 -31.13 -13.17
N LEU A 173 -13.58 -30.79 -13.92
CA LEU A 173 -14.94 -30.73 -13.42
C LEU A 173 -15.77 -31.98 -13.77
N GLN A 174 -15.29 -32.87 -14.65
CA GLN A 174 -16.00 -34.09 -14.98
C GLN A 174 -15.97 -35.09 -13.83
N ASP A 175 -14.77 -35.33 -13.28
CA ASP A 175 -14.53 -36.23 -12.15
C ASP A 175 -14.41 -35.45 -10.83
N PHE A 176 -15.33 -34.51 -10.58
CA PHE A 176 -15.26 -33.68 -9.40
C PHE A 176 -15.66 -34.46 -8.13
N PRO A 177 -14.77 -34.58 -7.12
CA PRO A 177 -15.03 -35.38 -5.91
C PRO A 177 -16.11 -34.75 -5.03
N LEU A 178 -16.95 -35.57 -4.39
CA LEU A 178 -17.98 -35.11 -3.44
C LEU A 178 -17.43 -34.33 -2.23
N MET A 179 -16.19 -34.58 -1.84
CA MET A 179 -15.55 -33.91 -0.71
C MET A 179 -14.75 -32.66 -1.13
N GLY A 180 -14.85 -32.26 -2.41
CA GLY A 180 -14.05 -31.17 -2.95
C GLY A 180 -12.64 -31.57 -3.38
N LYS A 181 -11.93 -30.65 -4.03
CA LYS A 181 -10.59 -30.88 -4.56
C LYS A 181 -9.68 -29.71 -4.20
N ARG A 182 -8.51 -30.03 -3.62
CA ARG A 182 -7.46 -29.06 -3.40
C ARG A 182 -6.84 -28.64 -4.73
N VAL A 183 -6.80 -27.34 -4.96
CA VAL A 183 -6.29 -26.74 -6.20
C VAL A 183 -5.06 -25.84 -5.97
N PHE A 184 -4.80 -25.47 -4.70
CA PHE A 184 -3.62 -24.72 -4.32
C PHE A 184 -3.15 -25.13 -2.92
N ASP A 185 -1.84 -25.37 -2.77
CA ASP A 185 -1.19 -25.77 -1.52
C ASP A 185 0.24 -25.27 -1.54
N LYS A 186 0.49 -24.09 -0.95
CA LYS A 186 1.82 -23.49 -0.92
C LYS A 186 2.05 -22.67 0.34
N CYS A 187 3.31 -22.70 0.81
CA CYS A 187 3.80 -21.78 1.81
C CYS A 187 4.62 -20.68 1.12
N LEU A 188 4.26 -19.44 1.36
CA LEU A 188 4.84 -18.25 0.76
C LEU A 188 5.53 -17.40 1.85
N PRO A 189 6.65 -16.72 1.53
CA PRO A 189 7.38 -15.92 2.51
C PRO A 189 6.51 -14.75 3.01
N LEU A 190 6.54 -14.53 4.33
CA LEU A 190 6.00 -13.33 4.95
C LEU A 190 6.98 -12.18 4.68
N HIS A 191 6.50 -11.13 4.01
CA HIS A 191 7.24 -9.88 3.89
C HIS A 191 7.13 -9.15 5.21
N SER A 192 8.20 -9.12 6.01
CA SER A 192 8.31 -8.27 7.18
C SER A 192 9.30 -7.15 6.86
N GLU A 193 8.87 -5.92 6.87
CA GLU A 193 9.74 -4.75 6.77
C GLU A 193 10.75 -4.67 7.93
N ASP A 194 10.50 -5.35 9.04
CA ASP A 194 11.34 -5.39 10.25
C ASP A 194 12.42 -6.48 10.26
N SER A 195 12.70 -7.15 9.15
CA SER A 195 13.72 -8.20 9.11
C SER A 195 15.12 -7.60 9.15
N LYS A 196 15.68 -7.36 10.35
CA LYS A 196 17.12 -7.13 10.52
C LYS A 196 17.88 -8.30 9.88
N PRO A 197 18.89 -8.03 9.04
CA PRO A 197 19.70 -9.09 8.41
C PRO A 197 20.47 -9.82 9.50
N GLY A 198 20.06 -11.02 9.86
CA GLY A 198 20.80 -11.87 10.81
C GLY A 198 20.01 -12.97 11.50
N ASN A 199 18.71 -12.92 11.59
CA ASN A 199 17.90 -13.92 12.32
C ASN A 199 16.53 -14.20 11.68
N ALA A 200 16.45 -14.17 10.37
CA ALA A 200 15.24 -14.55 9.65
C ALA A 200 15.13 -16.08 9.61
N ALA A 201 14.61 -16.69 10.67
CA ALA A 201 13.82 -17.89 10.46
C ALA A 201 12.81 -17.53 9.38
N LYS A 202 12.83 -18.23 8.23
CA LYS A 202 11.88 -17.99 7.13
C LYS A 202 10.48 -18.12 7.69
N ARG A 203 9.84 -17.00 7.99
CA ARG A 203 8.45 -16.99 8.40
C ARG A 203 7.65 -17.16 7.10
N GLU A 204 6.95 -18.24 7.00
CA GLU A 204 6.16 -18.59 5.83
C GLU A 204 4.68 -18.64 6.22
N ARG A 205 3.82 -18.17 5.33
CA ARG A 205 2.38 -18.34 5.40
C ARG A 205 1.99 -19.47 4.48
N CYS A 206 1.31 -20.46 5.00
CA CYS A 206 0.77 -21.56 4.19
C CYS A 206 -0.68 -21.23 3.80
N LEU A 207 -0.95 -21.33 2.50
CA LEU A 207 -2.23 -21.05 1.88
C LEU A 207 -2.74 -22.33 1.21
N PHE A 208 -3.98 -22.67 1.50
CA PHE A 208 -4.68 -23.83 0.95
C PHE A 208 -6.00 -23.37 0.32
N VAL A 209 -6.22 -23.77 -0.92
CA VAL A 209 -7.49 -23.49 -1.60
C VAL A 209 -8.11 -24.81 -2.04
N ASP A 210 -9.31 -25.06 -1.54
CA ASP A 210 -10.13 -26.20 -1.91
C ASP A 210 -11.36 -25.71 -2.68
N VAL A 211 -11.64 -26.30 -3.83
CA VAL A 211 -12.93 -26.17 -4.50
C VAL A 211 -13.85 -27.22 -3.90
N ILE A 212 -14.95 -26.81 -3.28
CA ILE A 212 -15.84 -27.70 -2.55
C ILE A 212 -17.18 -27.95 -3.25
N ASP A 213 -17.55 -27.07 -4.19
CA ASP A 213 -18.79 -27.18 -4.95
C ASP A 213 -18.69 -26.42 -6.28
N LYS A 214 -19.57 -26.70 -7.22
CA LYS A 214 -19.65 -26.04 -8.53
C LYS A 214 -21.09 -25.77 -8.92
N ASP A 215 -21.35 -24.60 -9.49
CA ASP A 215 -22.59 -24.25 -10.15
C ASP A 215 -22.33 -24.10 -11.66
N MET A 216 -22.77 -25.13 -12.43
CA MET A 216 -22.55 -25.14 -13.88
C MET A 216 -23.40 -24.10 -14.61
N GLN A 217 -24.58 -23.75 -14.06
CA GLN A 217 -25.47 -22.77 -14.68
C GLN A 217 -24.98 -21.34 -14.42
N ALA A 218 -24.56 -21.04 -13.20
CA ALA A 218 -23.97 -19.76 -12.83
C ALA A 218 -22.51 -19.62 -13.31
N GLN A 219 -21.86 -20.71 -13.72
CA GLN A 219 -20.42 -20.80 -14.01
C GLN A 219 -19.58 -20.32 -12.81
N ALA A 220 -19.92 -20.83 -11.63
CA ALA A 220 -19.31 -20.45 -10.38
C ALA A 220 -18.75 -21.65 -9.62
N LEU A 221 -17.73 -21.41 -8.81
CA LEU A 221 -17.11 -22.40 -7.94
C LEU A 221 -17.21 -21.94 -6.49
N ARG A 222 -17.50 -22.89 -5.59
CA ARG A 222 -17.48 -22.62 -4.16
C ARG A 222 -16.10 -22.92 -3.61
N ILE A 223 -15.43 -21.88 -3.14
CA ILE A 223 -14.03 -21.91 -2.70
C ILE A 223 -13.96 -21.88 -1.18
N ARG A 224 -13.11 -22.76 -0.62
CA ARG A 224 -12.64 -22.65 0.76
C ARG A 224 -11.18 -22.23 0.74
N LEU A 225 -10.87 -21.09 1.33
CA LEU A 225 -9.52 -20.58 1.52
C LEU A 225 -9.12 -20.74 2.97
N VAL A 226 -8.02 -21.44 3.22
CA VAL A 226 -7.40 -21.54 4.54
C VAL A 226 -6.01 -20.95 4.49
N SER A 227 -5.69 -20.08 5.44
CA SER A 227 -4.36 -19.47 5.61
C SER A 227 -3.88 -19.69 7.03
N ASN A 228 -2.66 -20.21 7.20
CA ASN A 228 -2.04 -20.44 8.49
C ASN A 228 -0.65 -19.79 8.55
N THR A 229 -0.33 -19.15 9.68
CA THR A 229 1.02 -18.64 9.97
C THR A 229 1.62 -19.38 11.17
N PRO A 230 2.96 -19.41 11.31
CA PRO A 230 3.63 -19.98 12.48
C PRO A 230 3.24 -19.29 13.80
N GLU A 231 2.73 -18.07 13.74
CA GLU A 231 2.29 -17.25 14.89
C GLU A 231 0.89 -17.62 15.38
N GLY A 232 0.23 -18.59 14.72
CA GLY A 232 -1.09 -19.11 15.10
C GLY A 232 -2.26 -18.35 14.50
N GLU A 233 -2.01 -17.37 13.59
CA GLU A 233 -3.10 -16.73 12.84
C GLU A 233 -3.65 -17.72 11.82
N SER A 234 -4.96 -17.91 11.84
CA SER A 234 -5.68 -18.77 10.90
C SER A 234 -6.86 -18.01 10.30
N VAL A 235 -6.94 -18.04 8.98
CA VAL A 235 -8.08 -17.56 8.21
C VAL A 235 -8.75 -18.77 7.56
N ASP A 236 -10.04 -18.92 7.71
CA ASP A 236 -10.86 -19.95 7.04
C ASP A 236 -12.09 -19.26 6.46
N GLN A 237 -12.12 -19.12 5.15
CA GLN A 237 -13.19 -18.41 4.44
C GLN A 237 -13.83 -19.29 3.38
N LEU A 238 -15.15 -19.14 3.23
CA LEU A 238 -15.96 -19.84 2.28
C LEU A 238 -16.73 -18.83 1.42
N PHE A 239 -16.54 -18.86 0.09
CA PHE A 239 -17.20 -17.92 -0.82
C PHE A 239 -17.46 -18.56 -2.20
N TRP A 240 -18.38 -17.94 -2.95
CA TRP A 240 -18.58 -18.25 -4.35
C TRP A 240 -17.70 -17.37 -5.21
N LEU A 241 -17.08 -17.97 -6.22
CA LEU A 241 -16.17 -17.34 -7.17
C LEU A 241 -16.76 -17.47 -8.57
N ASP A 242 -16.89 -16.36 -9.28
CA ASP A 242 -17.29 -16.33 -10.68
C ASP A 242 -16.36 -15.41 -11.51
N PHE A 243 -16.66 -15.16 -12.77
CA PHE A 243 -15.83 -14.31 -13.65
C PHE A 243 -15.79 -12.83 -13.25
N TYR A 244 -16.71 -12.38 -12.40
CA TYR A 244 -16.87 -10.97 -12.05
C TYR A 244 -16.09 -10.58 -10.79
N ASP A 245 -15.48 -11.55 -10.11
CA ASP A 245 -14.65 -11.31 -8.94
C ASP A 245 -13.24 -10.89 -9.39
N LEU A 246 -12.87 -9.62 -9.12
CA LEU A 246 -11.67 -8.98 -9.60
C LEU A 246 -10.59 -8.92 -8.51
N PRO A 247 -9.33 -9.36 -8.76
CA PRO A 247 -8.35 -9.61 -7.69
C PRO A 247 -7.94 -8.39 -6.87
N MET A 248 -7.92 -7.19 -7.44
CA MET A 248 -7.57 -5.98 -6.68
C MET A 248 -8.66 -5.56 -5.70
N VAL A 249 -9.91 -5.95 -5.95
CA VAL A 249 -11.08 -5.58 -5.16
C VAL A 249 -11.60 -6.75 -4.34
N ASP A 250 -11.75 -7.92 -4.99
CA ASP A 250 -12.29 -9.14 -4.41
C ASP A 250 -11.13 -10.04 -3.96
N ASN A 251 -10.57 -9.72 -2.80
CA ASN A 251 -9.44 -10.43 -2.22
C ASN A 251 -9.62 -10.62 -0.72
N THR A 252 -8.90 -11.58 -0.17
CA THR A 252 -8.86 -11.83 1.27
C THR A 252 -7.70 -11.04 1.90
N ARG A 253 -8.04 -10.23 2.90
CA ARG A 253 -7.05 -9.55 3.74
C ARG A 253 -6.38 -10.55 4.66
N LEU A 254 -5.05 -10.50 4.68
CA LEU A 254 -4.19 -11.31 5.53
C LEU A 254 -3.37 -10.37 6.44
N SER A 255 -2.78 -10.91 7.50
CA SER A 255 -1.85 -10.15 8.33
C SER A 255 -0.61 -9.70 7.56
N HIS A 256 0.19 -8.82 8.16
CA HIS A 256 1.42 -8.27 7.57
C HIS A 256 1.16 -7.54 6.24
N ASP A 257 0.02 -6.82 6.17
CA ASP A 257 -0.42 -6.08 4.98
C ASP A 257 -0.37 -6.89 3.67
N GLN A 258 -0.77 -8.15 3.74
CA GLN A 258 -0.79 -9.05 2.59
C GLN A 258 -2.22 -9.36 2.16
N ARG A 259 -2.37 -9.69 0.90
CA ARG A 259 -3.64 -10.04 0.26
C ARG A 259 -3.51 -11.32 -0.54
N PHE A 260 -4.59 -12.04 -0.63
CA PHE A 260 -4.69 -13.21 -1.47
C PHE A 260 -6.00 -13.18 -2.26
N ALA A 261 -5.91 -13.32 -3.58
CA ALA A 261 -7.05 -13.39 -4.46
C ALA A 261 -7.07 -14.72 -5.20
N VAL A 262 -8.28 -15.25 -5.39
CA VAL A 262 -8.56 -16.37 -6.27
C VAL A 262 -9.40 -15.85 -7.43
N VAL A 263 -8.99 -16.13 -8.66
CA VAL A 263 -9.64 -15.60 -9.88
C VAL A 263 -10.02 -16.72 -10.81
N LEU A 264 -11.26 -16.72 -11.27
CA LEU A 264 -11.73 -17.66 -12.29
C LEU A 264 -11.33 -17.16 -13.69
N ARG A 265 -10.37 -17.87 -14.32
CA ARG A 265 -9.83 -17.52 -15.64
C ARG A 265 -10.59 -18.16 -16.78
N ARG A 266 -11.00 -19.41 -16.61
CA ARG A 266 -11.76 -20.18 -17.58
C ARG A 266 -12.75 -21.11 -16.86
N PHE A 267 -13.88 -21.33 -17.49
CA PHE A 267 -14.87 -22.28 -17.03
C PHE A 267 -15.54 -22.95 -18.24
N SER A 268 -15.63 -24.26 -18.21
CA SER A 268 -16.27 -25.08 -19.23
C SER A 268 -16.96 -26.28 -18.59
N GLU A 269 -17.70 -27.07 -19.38
CA GLU A 269 -18.32 -28.29 -18.90
C GLU A 269 -17.30 -29.33 -18.40
N THR A 270 -16.08 -29.32 -18.92
CA THR A 270 -15.05 -30.30 -18.60
C THR A 270 -14.06 -29.81 -17.56
N GLY A 271 -13.87 -28.48 -17.39
CA GLY A 271 -12.86 -27.98 -16.48
C GLY A 271 -12.90 -26.49 -16.26
N ALA A 272 -12.15 -26.06 -15.25
CA ALA A 272 -11.94 -24.66 -14.91
C ALA A 272 -10.44 -24.36 -14.76
N THR A 273 -10.04 -23.11 -14.98
CA THR A 273 -8.69 -22.60 -14.67
C THR A 273 -8.82 -21.49 -13.66
N LEU A 274 -8.07 -21.61 -12.57
CA LEU A 274 -8.02 -20.65 -11.48
C LEU A 274 -6.64 -20.01 -11.42
N ALA A 275 -6.59 -18.70 -11.23
CA ALA A 275 -5.37 -17.99 -10.88
C ALA A 275 -5.38 -17.65 -9.38
N PHE A 276 -4.22 -17.81 -8.76
CA PHE A 276 -3.96 -17.53 -7.34
C PHE A 276 -2.95 -16.39 -7.28
N VAL A 277 -3.32 -15.29 -6.64
CA VAL A 277 -2.51 -14.08 -6.61
C VAL A 277 -2.26 -13.68 -5.17
N TYR A 278 -0.99 -13.62 -4.77
CA TYR A 278 -0.54 -13.18 -3.45
C TYR A 278 0.27 -11.89 -3.60
N PHE A 279 -0.14 -10.81 -2.93
CA PHE A 279 0.39 -9.49 -3.17
C PHE A 279 0.31 -8.58 -1.93
N PRO A 280 1.11 -7.49 -1.88
CA PRO A 280 1.06 -6.49 -0.81
C PRO A 280 -0.27 -5.71 -0.81
N GLY A 281 -0.76 -5.35 0.38
CA GLY A 281 -2.01 -4.59 0.55
C GLY A 281 -2.00 -3.21 -0.11
N SER A 282 -0.82 -2.61 -0.30
CA SER A 282 -0.65 -1.36 -1.04
C SER A 282 -1.16 -1.41 -2.49
N HIS A 283 -1.27 -2.61 -3.07
CA HIS A 283 -1.79 -2.85 -4.42
C HIS A 283 -3.27 -3.26 -4.44
N ALA A 284 -3.91 -3.37 -3.27
CA ALA A 284 -5.36 -3.56 -3.21
C ALA A 284 -6.09 -2.32 -3.76
N GLY A 285 -7.30 -2.51 -4.28
CA GLY A 285 -8.12 -1.43 -4.80
C GLY A 285 -8.39 -0.33 -3.77
N LEU A 286 -8.75 0.86 -4.23
CA LEU A 286 -8.98 2.05 -3.40
C LEU A 286 -9.98 1.84 -2.25
N LYS A 287 -10.84 0.83 -2.34
CA LYS A 287 -11.78 0.42 -1.29
C LYS A 287 -11.09 0.08 0.03
N ASP A 288 -9.88 -0.51 -0.04
CA ASP A 288 -9.18 -1.10 1.10
C ASP A 288 -7.89 -0.37 1.48
N LYS A 289 -7.66 0.84 0.95
CA LYS A 289 -6.47 1.62 1.32
C LYS A 289 -6.51 1.99 2.79
N PRO A 290 -5.37 1.92 3.49
CA PRO A 290 -5.30 2.21 4.91
C PRO A 290 -5.82 3.61 5.21
N PHE A 291 -6.53 3.74 6.33
CA PHE A 291 -7.01 5.01 6.83
C PHE A 291 -5.83 5.94 7.17
N TYR A 292 -6.10 7.23 7.17
CA TYR A 292 -5.13 8.30 7.46
C TYR A 292 -4.31 8.06 8.74
N ASP A 293 -4.92 7.51 9.79
CA ASP A 293 -4.26 7.20 11.07
C ASP A 293 -3.18 6.11 10.93
N GLU A 294 -3.38 5.13 10.06
CA GLU A 294 -2.41 4.05 9.80
C GLU A 294 -1.20 4.59 9.02
N MET A 295 -1.43 5.56 8.13
CA MET A 295 -0.37 6.24 7.39
C MET A 295 0.42 7.22 8.26
N LEU A 296 -0.23 7.93 9.19
CA LEU A 296 0.45 8.76 10.19
C LEU A 296 1.33 7.90 11.10
N HIS A 297 0.85 6.75 11.54
CA HIS A 297 1.63 5.83 12.37
C HIS A 297 2.88 5.31 11.63
N GLN A 298 2.77 4.98 10.34
CA GLN A 298 3.94 4.60 9.54
C GLN A 298 4.93 5.76 9.34
N LEU A 299 4.45 7.00 9.21
CA LEU A 299 5.31 8.19 9.13
C LEU A 299 6.03 8.45 10.46
N GLU A 300 5.38 8.25 11.60
CA GLU A 300 6.00 8.34 12.93
C GLU A 300 7.09 7.30 13.11
N LEU A 301 6.85 6.04 12.73
CA LEU A 301 7.84 4.96 12.79
C LEU A 301 9.06 5.22 11.90
N THR A 302 8.89 5.85 10.74
CA THR A 302 10.02 6.22 9.86
C THR A 302 10.79 7.41 10.38
N SER A 303 10.16 8.37 11.09
CA SER A 303 10.83 9.51 11.70
C SER A 303 11.67 9.14 12.93
N ASP A 304 11.22 8.18 13.73
CA ASP A 304 11.93 7.69 14.92
C ASP A 304 13.14 6.80 14.55
N GLY A 305 13.11 6.14 13.40
CA GLY A 305 14.22 5.34 12.88
C GLY A 305 15.46 6.15 12.49
N GLU A 306 15.31 7.40 12.07
CA GLU A 306 16.43 8.29 11.74
C GLU A 306 17.08 8.95 12.98
N GLY A 307 16.36 9.02 14.10
CA GLY A 307 16.88 9.57 15.37
C GLY A 307 17.92 8.67 16.04
N GLN A 308 17.83 7.36 15.88
CA GLN A 308 18.75 6.40 16.50
C GLN A 308 20.05 6.13 15.73
N ALA A 309 20.16 6.56 14.49
CA ALA A 309 21.37 6.37 13.67
C ALA A 309 22.48 7.40 13.93
N LYS A 310 22.32 8.35 14.87
CA LYS A 310 23.28 9.43 15.17
C LYS A 310 23.96 9.36 16.53
N GLU A 311 23.79 8.28 17.30
CA GLU A 311 24.47 8.07 18.58
C GLU A 311 25.47 6.88 18.56
N HIS A 312 26.21 6.72 17.48
CA HIS A 312 27.40 5.88 17.50
C HIS A 312 28.56 6.54 16.76
#